data_8550c4c064742e51f1454fe5620baa0b
#
_entry.id   8550c4c064742e51f1454fe5620baa0b
#
_cell.length_a   1.000
_cell.length_b   1.000
_cell.length_c   1.000
_cell.angle_alpha   90.00
_cell.angle_beta   90.00
_cell.angle_gamma   90.00
#
_symmetry.space_group_name_H-M   'P 1'
#
loop_
_entity.id
_entity.type
_entity.pdbx_description
1 polymer ?
#
loop_
_entity_poly.entity_id
_entity_poly.type
_entity_poly.pdbx_seq_one_letter_code
_entity_poly.pdbx_strand_id
1 'polypeptide(L)'
;MTTFEGSSRRSRGLVLHGGASWTQAPYPALVADRAGGVVEVNAAAAALFPGALSGARLEEVVPAWLADAHRRATEDGGTGPTAAVRGRHQELTLEAHPAAGDNGDVVWWLVDDTDRVVAETALHDERERTAFLADASTRLLASLNVDRCMEVAVRMAAEHLADAALLVAPAAGKRHPMAASVRGSSVVHTTGRIDPSAVPGLSEALQGFPPVPSRWIDPSALPDWAVPEGLDGPVGSVVVTPLPGHGVPAGALILLRRGETPAFDASEEVFARVFAARAGVALSAARLYTEQTSITATLMVELLPPKLRQVHGVEFAGGYRASRDTERVGGDFYDVHPSTSPDQETFAVLGDVCGKGLAAAVLTGKIRNTLQALLPLADDHENLLRRLNGALINNRHARYATLVLASVRREGRTTRLRLTSAGHPRPLIVRHTGQVEEADTSGTLIGALPEVSARTAHVDLGPGETCLLYTDGVTEAKGGPLGDVLFGEERLRAALAECAGLPAEAVVERLQMLASEWVGTGPHDDIALVAITAPHGTHLTAVDGRTPGRYTA
;
A
#
# COMPACT_ATOMS: atom_id res chain seq x y z
N MET A 1 7.99 -32.15 -51.71
CA MET A 1 8.57 -32.48 -53.01
C MET A 1 7.69 -31.89 -54.10
N THR A 2 8.04 -30.74 -54.60
CA THR A 2 7.69 -30.30 -55.97
C THR A 2 8.55 -29.06 -56.22
N THR A 3 9.60 -29.30 -56.97
CA THR A 3 10.54 -28.37 -57.57
C THR A 3 9.81 -27.48 -58.56
N PHE A 4 9.99 -26.16 -58.47
CA PHE A 4 9.74 -25.25 -59.58
C PHE A 4 11.07 -24.71 -60.09
N GLU A 5 11.39 -25.16 -61.30
CA GLU A 5 12.52 -24.74 -62.12
C GLU A 5 12.39 -23.27 -62.52
N GLY A 6 13.51 -22.62 -62.52
CA GLY A 6 13.65 -21.23 -62.92
C GLY A 6 13.42 -20.99 -64.40
N SER A 7 12.71 -19.92 -64.66
CA SER A 7 12.68 -19.26 -65.97
C SER A 7 13.41 -17.92 -65.83
N SER A 8 14.62 -17.89 -66.28
CA SER A 8 15.43 -16.70 -66.53
C SER A 8 14.75 -15.86 -67.63
N ARG A 9 13.90 -14.90 -67.22
CA ARG A 9 13.46 -13.83 -68.11
C ARG A 9 14.52 -12.72 -68.07
N ARG A 10 15.28 -12.61 -69.14
CA ARG A 10 16.09 -11.44 -69.46
C ARG A 10 15.26 -10.19 -69.36
N SER A 11 15.62 -9.28 -68.49
CA SER A 11 15.10 -7.91 -68.38
C SER A 11 15.35 -7.21 -69.71
N ARG A 12 14.33 -7.05 -70.52
CA ARG A 12 14.36 -6.08 -71.65
C ARG A 12 14.36 -4.71 -70.94
N GLY A 13 15.43 -3.93 -71.10
CA GLY A 13 15.49 -2.53 -70.70
C GLY A 13 14.25 -1.79 -71.22
N LEU A 14 13.56 -1.14 -70.36
CA LEU A 14 12.45 -0.24 -70.72
C LEU A 14 13.12 0.99 -71.36
N VAL A 15 13.01 1.10 -72.66
CA VAL A 15 13.36 2.34 -73.40
C VAL A 15 12.30 3.36 -73.06
N LEU A 16 12.55 4.25 -72.15
CA LEU A 16 11.76 5.40 -71.85
C LEU A 16 11.96 6.48 -72.92
N HIS A 17 11.35 6.29 -74.08
CA HIS A 17 11.15 7.38 -75.03
C HIS A 17 9.86 8.07 -74.68
N GLY A 18 9.91 9.40 -74.39
CA GLY A 18 8.82 10.23 -73.94
C GLY A 18 7.56 10.16 -74.79
N GLY A 19 6.77 9.12 -74.56
CA GLY A 19 5.39 9.05 -75.06
C GLY A 19 4.45 9.82 -74.13
N ALA A 20 3.26 10.15 -74.62
CA ALA A 20 2.21 10.82 -73.86
C ALA A 20 1.93 10.20 -72.47
N SER A 21 2.21 8.89 -72.32
CA SER A 21 2.07 8.14 -71.05
C SER A 21 3.08 8.55 -69.95
N TRP A 22 4.31 8.88 -70.30
CA TRP A 22 5.31 9.36 -69.36
C TRP A 22 4.99 10.77 -68.89
N THR A 23 4.72 11.69 -69.81
CA THR A 23 4.43 13.09 -69.52
C THR A 23 3.18 13.27 -68.63
N GLN A 24 2.20 12.38 -68.74
CA GLN A 24 0.94 12.40 -67.97
C GLN A 24 0.91 11.39 -66.82
N ALA A 25 2.05 10.74 -66.48
CA ALA A 25 2.09 9.82 -65.34
C ALA A 25 1.69 10.55 -64.04
N PRO A 26 0.82 9.94 -63.22
CA PRO A 26 0.25 10.62 -62.03
C PRO A 26 1.29 10.86 -60.91
N TYR A 27 2.38 10.09 -60.90
CA TYR A 27 3.43 10.25 -59.92
C TYR A 27 4.52 11.16 -60.44
N PRO A 28 5.02 12.14 -59.64
CA PRO A 28 6.14 12.97 -60.04
C PRO A 28 7.39 12.09 -60.34
N ALA A 29 7.97 12.28 -61.51
CA ALA A 29 9.17 11.58 -61.91
C ALA A 29 10.10 12.50 -62.68
N LEU A 30 11.39 12.40 -62.41
CA LEU A 30 12.45 13.12 -63.12
C LEU A 30 13.63 12.21 -63.42
N VAL A 31 14.29 12.46 -64.53
CA VAL A 31 15.48 11.77 -64.96
C VAL A 31 16.67 12.73 -64.83
N ALA A 32 17.73 12.28 -64.17
CA ALA A 32 18.98 13.04 -64.08
C ALA A 32 20.16 12.21 -64.53
N ASP A 33 21.07 12.85 -65.26
CA ASP A 33 22.30 12.23 -65.72
C ASP A 33 23.34 12.09 -64.60
N ARG A 34 24.41 11.37 -64.83
CA ARG A 34 25.49 11.14 -63.83
C ARG A 34 26.12 12.43 -63.31
N ALA A 35 26.11 13.51 -64.08
CA ALA A 35 26.68 14.82 -63.70
C ALA A 35 25.69 15.68 -62.93
N GLY A 36 24.45 15.18 -62.67
CA GLY A 36 23.38 15.89 -62.01
C GLY A 36 22.65 16.88 -62.91
N GLY A 37 22.74 16.71 -64.24
CA GLY A 37 21.90 17.44 -65.21
C GLY A 37 20.51 16.81 -65.29
N VAL A 38 19.44 17.63 -65.26
CA VAL A 38 18.07 17.16 -65.46
C VAL A 38 17.91 16.86 -66.94
N VAL A 39 17.60 15.59 -67.25
CA VAL A 39 17.40 15.10 -68.64
C VAL A 39 15.93 15.26 -69.05
N GLU A 40 15.03 14.75 -68.22
CA GLU A 40 13.59 14.77 -68.48
C GLU A 40 12.76 14.87 -67.20
N VAL A 41 11.63 15.53 -67.25
CA VAL A 41 10.66 15.62 -66.14
C VAL A 41 9.25 15.41 -66.67
N ASN A 42 8.41 14.72 -65.93
CA ASN A 42 7.00 14.61 -66.29
C ASN A 42 6.18 15.82 -65.73
N ALA A 43 4.93 15.93 -66.16
CA ALA A 43 4.06 17.05 -65.76
C ALA A 43 3.90 17.18 -64.25
N ALA A 44 3.79 16.06 -63.53
CA ALA A 44 3.65 16.04 -62.05
C ALA A 44 4.94 16.53 -61.34
N ALA A 45 6.13 16.11 -61.82
CA ALA A 45 7.41 16.58 -61.27
C ALA A 45 7.69 18.05 -61.62
N ALA A 46 7.30 18.52 -62.79
CA ALA A 46 7.39 19.93 -63.18
C ALA A 46 6.48 20.83 -62.34
N ALA A 47 5.29 20.34 -61.91
CA ALA A 47 4.42 21.05 -60.98
C ALA A 47 5.02 21.10 -59.55
N LEU A 48 5.72 20.04 -59.11
CA LEU A 48 6.34 19.94 -57.82
C LEU A 48 7.64 20.77 -57.76
N PHE A 49 8.43 20.78 -58.83
CA PHE A 49 9.67 21.50 -58.98
C PHE A 49 9.65 22.41 -60.22
N PRO A 50 9.05 23.59 -60.16
CA PRO A 50 8.88 24.44 -61.33
C PRO A 50 10.16 24.84 -62.06
N GLY A 51 11.32 24.78 -61.36
CA GLY A 51 12.62 25.04 -61.93
C GLY A 51 13.30 23.86 -62.62
N ALA A 52 12.73 22.65 -62.50
CA ALA A 52 13.27 21.42 -63.06
C ALA A 52 12.97 21.32 -64.57
N LEU A 53 13.77 21.99 -65.36
CA LEU A 53 13.71 21.98 -66.84
C LEU A 53 14.85 21.13 -67.39
N SER A 54 14.68 20.56 -68.58
CA SER A 54 15.77 19.83 -69.26
C SER A 54 17.01 20.72 -69.38
N GLY A 55 18.16 20.23 -68.95
CA GLY A 55 19.44 20.93 -68.89
C GLY A 55 19.70 21.71 -67.59
N ALA A 56 18.75 21.85 -66.69
CA ALA A 56 18.98 22.45 -65.39
C ALA A 56 19.87 21.58 -64.48
N ARG A 57 20.56 22.19 -63.52
CA ARG A 57 21.33 21.46 -62.48
C ARG A 57 20.37 20.96 -61.41
N LEU A 58 20.42 19.68 -61.09
CA LEU A 58 19.54 19.05 -60.08
C LEU A 58 19.65 19.76 -58.72
N GLU A 59 20.88 20.09 -58.30
CA GLU A 59 21.16 20.78 -57.04
C GLU A 59 20.54 22.18 -56.92
N GLU A 60 20.19 22.83 -58.05
CA GLU A 60 19.54 24.16 -58.06
C GLU A 60 18.04 24.08 -58.03
N VAL A 61 17.44 22.95 -58.45
CA VAL A 61 15.99 22.88 -58.75
C VAL A 61 15.24 21.88 -57.85
N VAL A 62 15.91 20.99 -57.13
CA VAL A 62 15.30 20.08 -56.15
C VAL A 62 15.86 20.31 -54.76
N PRO A 63 15.18 19.84 -53.70
CA PRO A 63 15.71 19.94 -52.34
C PRO A 63 17.05 19.24 -52.17
N ALA A 64 17.91 19.80 -51.29
CA ALA A 64 19.27 19.30 -51.07
C ALA A 64 19.34 17.81 -50.75
N TRP A 65 18.39 17.25 -50.02
CA TRP A 65 18.36 15.83 -49.67
C TRP A 65 18.24 14.92 -50.92
N LEU A 66 17.50 15.36 -51.96
CA LEU A 66 17.33 14.60 -53.21
C LEU A 66 18.57 14.75 -54.11
N ALA A 67 19.16 15.95 -54.20
CA ALA A 67 20.42 16.18 -54.90
C ALA A 67 21.59 15.39 -54.29
N ASP A 68 21.68 15.36 -52.94
CA ASP A 68 22.69 14.54 -52.23
C ASP A 68 22.48 13.03 -52.43
N ALA A 69 21.22 12.59 -52.47
CA ALA A 69 20.89 11.20 -52.79
C ALA A 69 21.30 10.83 -54.19
N HIS A 70 21.10 11.72 -55.19
CA HIS A 70 21.51 11.51 -56.56
C HIS A 70 23.05 11.42 -56.67
N ARG A 71 23.78 12.33 -56.02
CA ARG A 71 25.26 12.32 -56.00
C ARG A 71 25.80 11.00 -55.45
N ARG A 72 25.27 10.55 -54.32
CA ARG A 72 25.63 9.25 -53.74
C ARG A 72 25.32 8.08 -54.66
N ALA A 73 24.17 8.11 -55.35
CA ALA A 73 23.75 7.09 -56.28
C ALA A 73 24.64 6.97 -57.52
N THR A 74 25.31 8.06 -57.92
CA THR A 74 26.16 8.11 -59.11
C THR A 74 27.65 7.89 -58.77
N GLU A 75 28.10 8.14 -57.54
CA GLU A 75 29.49 7.91 -57.07
C GLU A 75 29.84 6.42 -56.90
N ASP A 76 28.89 5.55 -56.56
CA ASP A 76 29.09 4.13 -56.22
C ASP A 76 29.27 3.19 -57.42
N GLY A 77 29.72 3.69 -58.57
CA GLY A 77 30.26 2.86 -59.66
C GLY A 77 29.29 1.95 -60.42
N GLY A 78 28.02 2.30 -60.50
CA GLY A 78 27.11 1.72 -61.54
C GLY A 78 26.23 0.53 -61.17
N THR A 79 26.17 0.11 -59.94
CA THR A 79 24.99 -0.64 -59.45
C THR A 79 24.00 0.40 -58.95
N GLY A 80 22.97 0.69 -59.69
CA GLY A 80 21.99 1.75 -59.42
C GLY A 80 21.51 1.80 -57.97
N PRO A 81 21.08 2.95 -57.49
CA PRO A 81 20.65 3.13 -56.11
C PRO A 81 19.55 2.13 -55.76
N THR A 82 19.78 1.36 -54.70
CA THR A 82 18.90 0.26 -54.29
C THR A 82 17.90 0.69 -53.19
N ALA A 83 18.10 1.83 -52.57
CA ALA A 83 17.26 2.27 -51.46
C ALA A 83 16.53 3.58 -51.77
N ALA A 84 15.24 3.64 -51.40
CA ALA A 84 14.44 4.86 -51.39
C ALA A 84 14.98 5.84 -50.33
N VAL A 85 14.88 7.13 -50.62
CA VAL A 85 15.29 8.21 -49.69
C VAL A 85 14.11 9.11 -49.42
N ARG A 86 14.02 9.63 -48.18
CA ARG A 86 12.95 10.51 -47.74
C ARG A 86 13.46 11.90 -47.42
N GLY A 87 12.62 12.87 -47.67
CA GLY A 87 12.88 14.25 -47.27
C GLY A 87 11.67 15.13 -47.38
N ARG A 88 11.75 16.32 -46.82
CA ARG A 88 10.64 17.30 -46.89
C ARG A 88 10.86 18.28 -48.02
N HIS A 89 9.75 18.62 -48.66
CA HIS A 89 9.65 19.71 -49.62
C HIS A 89 8.35 20.49 -49.37
N GLN A 90 8.45 21.75 -48.94
CA GLN A 90 7.34 22.56 -48.46
C GLN A 90 6.58 21.82 -47.33
N GLU A 91 5.27 21.60 -47.52
CA GLU A 91 4.40 20.88 -46.58
C GLU A 91 4.41 19.34 -46.78
N LEU A 92 5.04 18.87 -47.88
CA LEU A 92 5.02 17.46 -48.27
C LEU A 92 6.26 16.70 -47.70
N THR A 93 6.04 15.48 -47.27
CA THR A 93 7.08 14.49 -47.07
C THR A 93 7.11 13.57 -48.25
N LEU A 94 8.20 13.60 -49.03
CA LEU A 94 8.37 12.81 -50.25
C LEU A 94 9.30 11.64 -50.00
N GLU A 95 8.95 10.46 -50.55
CA GLU A 95 9.82 9.30 -50.67
C GLU A 95 10.26 9.18 -52.13
N ALA A 96 11.55 9.30 -52.39
CA ALA A 96 12.13 9.24 -53.71
C ALA A 96 12.71 7.83 -53.94
N HIS A 97 12.19 7.14 -54.97
CA HIS A 97 12.59 5.80 -55.38
C HIS A 97 13.46 5.92 -56.63
N PRO A 98 14.73 5.56 -56.53
CA PRO A 98 15.62 5.55 -57.69
C PRO A 98 15.40 4.29 -58.55
N ALA A 99 15.44 4.50 -59.85
CA ALA A 99 15.51 3.43 -60.85
C ALA A 99 16.62 3.73 -61.82
N ALA A 100 17.29 2.67 -62.33
CA ALA A 100 18.29 2.84 -63.36
C ALA A 100 17.65 3.18 -64.70
N GLY A 101 18.06 4.28 -65.30
CA GLY A 101 17.70 4.67 -66.65
C GLY A 101 18.72 4.18 -67.69
N ASP A 102 18.48 4.56 -68.94
CA ASP A 102 19.41 4.27 -70.05
C ASP A 102 20.67 5.16 -69.91
N ASN A 103 21.78 4.74 -70.42
CA ASN A 103 23.05 5.47 -70.42
C ASN A 103 23.65 5.80 -69.05
N GLY A 104 23.15 5.17 -67.96
CA GLY A 104 23.58 5.42 -66.57
C GLY A 104 22.91 6.61 -65.89
N ASP A 105 21.82 7.08 -66.45
CA ASP A 105 20.92 8.08 -65.85
C ASP A 105 20.17 7.44 -64.68
N VAL A 106 19.66 8.28 -63.76
CA VAL A 106 18.82 7.85 -62.65
C VAL A 106 17.44 8.44 -62.80
N VAL A 107 16.44 7.59 -62.78
CA VAL A 107 15.01 7.99 -62.71
C VAL A 107 14.58 8.06 -61.26
N TRP A 108 14.16 9.21 -60.82
CA TRP A 108 13.62 9.43 -59.48
C TRP A 108 12.10 9.47 -59.54
N TRP A 109 11.45 8.45 -58.94
CA TRP A 109 10.01 8.43 -58.71
C TRP A 109 9.72 8.99 -57.32
N LEU A 110 8.85 9.99 -57.22
CA LEU A 110 8.52 10.67 -55.99
C LEU A 110 7.11 10.27 -55.58
N VAL A 111 6.97 9.83 -54.36
CA VAL A 111 5.70 9.44 -53.79
C VAL A 111 5.45 10.39 -52.62
N ASP A 112 4.26 10.99 -52.59
CA ASP A 112 3.80 11.74 -51.41
C ASP A 112 3.51 10.75 -50.28
N ASP A 113 4.29 10.83 -49.25
CA ASP A 113 4.27 9.95 -48.09
C ASP A 113 3.76 10.68 -46.84
N THR A 114 3.27 11.90 -47.01
CA THR A 114 2.89 12.80 -45.91
C THR A 114 1.88 12.17 -44.97
N ASP A 115 0.75 11.67 -45.54
CA ASP A 115 -0.32 11.06 -44.75
C ASP A 115 0.18 9.82 -43.97
N ARG A 116 1.06 9.00 -44.58
CA ARG A 116 1.60 7.81 -43.95
C ARG A 116 2.54 8.19 -42.76
N VAL A 117 3.40 9.17 -42.97
CA VAL A 117 4.32 9.64 -41.93
C VAL A 117 3.56 10.27 -40.77
N VAL A 118 2.52 11.07 -41.07
CA VAL A 118 1.65 11.66 -40.05
C VAL A 118 0.92 10.55 -39.27
N ALA A 119 0.38 9.55 -39.97
CA ALA A 119 -0.30 8.43 -39.32
C ALA A 119 0.65 7.55 -38.49
N GLU A 120 1.87 7.27 -39.00
CA GLU A 120 2.89 6.53 -38.25
C GLU A 120 3.31 7.28 -36.98
N THR A 121 3.52 8.60 -37.08
CA THR A 121 3.85 9.44 -35.91
C THR A 121 2.72 9.45 -34.90
N ALA A 122 1.49 9.68 -35.35
CA ALA A 122 0.31 9.66 -34.46
C ALA A 122 0.12 8.30 -33.77
N LEU A 123 0.37 7.19 -34.48
CA LEU A 123 0.31 5.85 -33.91
C LEU A 123 1.44 5.61 -32.90
N HIS A 124 2.62 6.14 -33.16
CA HIS A 124 3.74 6.06 -32.23
C HIS A 124 3.43 6.80 -30.92
N ASP A 125 2.98 8.06 -31.02
CA ASP A 125 2.61 8.88 -29.88
C ASP A 125 1.50 8.22 -29.05
N GLU A 126 0.49 7.62 -29.70
CA GLU A 126 -0.59 6.93 -29.00
C GLU A 126 -0.11 5.65 -28.28
N ARG A 127 0.84 4.92 -28.89
CA ARG A 127 1.46 3.77 -28.23
C ARG A 127 2.29 4.18 -27.00
N GLU A 128 3.06 5.26 -27.09
CA GLU A 128 3.82 5.79 -25.96
C GLU A 128 2.91 6.25 -24.83
N ARG A 129 1.82 6.97 -25.14
CA ARG A 129 0.79 7.37 -24.17
C ARG A 129 0.16 6.17 -23.47
N THR A 130 -0.18 5.14 -24.24
CA THR A 130 -0.79 3.91 -23.69
C THR A 130 0.20 3.15 -22.81
N ALA A 131 1.45 3.02 -23.23
CA ALA A 131 2.51 2.37 -22.44
C ALA A 131 2.76 3.11 -21.13
N PHE A 132 2.84 4.45 -21.17
CA PHE A 132 2.95 5.27 -19.97
C PHE A 132 1.79 5.05 -18.98
N LEU A 133 0.54 5.07 -19.46
CA LEU A 133 -0.63 4.84 -18.61
C LEU A 133 -0.66 3.44 -17.98
N ALA A 134 -0.17 2.43 -18.70
CA ALA A 134 -0.05 1.07 -18.19
C ALA A 134 1.01 0.98 -17.09
N ASP A 135 2.20 1.56 -17.30
CA ASP A 135 3.26 1.63 -16.31
C ASP A 135 2.82 2.44 -15.07
N ALA A 136 2.17 3.60 -15.28
CA ALA A 136 1.62 4.41 -14.22
C ALA A 136 0.61 3.64 -13.36
N SER A 137 -0.31 2.91 -13.98
CA SER A 137 -1.28 2.07 -13.27
C SER A 137 -0.60 1.00 -12.43
N THR A 138 0.40 0.32 -12.99
CA THR A 138 1.16 -0.72 -12.29
C THR A 138 1.87 -0.16 -11.07
N ARG A 139 2.58 0.96 -11.21
CA ARG A 139 3.33 1.58 -10.10
C ARG A 139 2.43 2.18 -9.03
N LEU A 140 1.33 2.83 -9.43
CA LEU A 140 0.38 3.43 -8.50
C LEU A 140 -0.37 2.39 -7.67
N LEU A 141 -0.74 1.24 -8.29
CA LEU A 141 -1.47 0.17 -7.61
C LEU A 141 -0.54 -0.79 -6.82
N ALA A 142 0.78 -0.66 -6.96
CA ALA A 142 1.74 -1.50 -6.24
C ALA A 142 1.82 -1.22 -4.74
N SER A 143 1.17 -0.17 -4.22
CA SER A 143 1.24 0.22 -2.81
C SER A 143 -0.11 0.73 -2.31
N LEU A 144 -0.42 0.36 -1.06
CA LEU A 144 -1.55 0.92 -0.30
C LEU A 144 -1.09 2.00 0.70
N ASN A 145 0.12 2.51 0.56
CA ASN A 145 0.62 3.64 1.34
C ASN A 145 0.34 4.95 0.60
N VAL A 146 -0.36 5.87 1.26
CA VAL A 146 -0.80 7.16 0.67
C VAL A 146 0.40 8.00 0.22
N ASP A 147 1.43 8.13 1.07
CA ASP A 147 2.61 8.95 0.76
C ASP A 147 3.37 8.38 -0.44
N ARG A 148 3.48 7.06 -0.51
CA ARG A 148 4.10 6.38 -1.66
C ARG A 148 3.31 6.56 -2.95
N CYS A 149 1.99 6.50 -2.89
CA CYS A 149 1.14 6.78 -4.06
C CYS A 149 1.29 8.25 -4.52
N MET A 150 1.33 9.21 -3.58
CA MET A 150 1.57 10.62 -3.89
C MET A 150 2.94 10.80 -4.55
N GLU A 151 3.99 10.19 -3.98
CA GLU A 151 5.36 10.24 -4.52
C GLU A 151 5.42 9.72 -5.96
N VAL A 152 4.84 8.54 -6.23
CA VAL A 152 4.82 7.95 -7.57
C VAL A 152 4.06 8.85 -8.54
N ALA A 153 2.91 9.40 -8.12
CA ALA A 153 2.09 10.25 -8.97
C ALA A 153 2.83 11.53 -9.40
N VAL A 154 3.43 12.27 -8.45
CA VAL A 154 4.12 13.54 -8.80
C VAL A 154 5.39 13.30 -9.58
N ARG A 155 6.17 12.26 -9.28
CA ARG A 155 7.38 11.91 -10.01
C ARG A 155 7.07 11.57 -11.46
N MET A 156 6.12 10.66 -11.70
CA MET A 156 5.72 10.30 -13.06
C MET A 156 5.15 11.48 -13.83
N ALA A 157 4.37 12.33 -13.17
CA ALA A 157 3.82 13.54 -13.78
C ALA A 157 4.91 14.53 -14.17
N ALA A 158 5.92 14.75 -13.30
CA ALA A 158 7.05 15.63 -13.59
C ALA A 158 7.98 15.07 -14.69
N GLU A 159 8.17 13.75 -14.74
CA GLU A 159 9.02 13.11 -15.75
C GLU A 159 8.41 13.12 -17.15
N HIS A 160 7.09 12.91 -17.26
CA HIS A 160 6.44 12.63 -18.56
C HIS A 160 5.42 13.70 -19.01
N LEU A 161 4.82 14.47 -18.11
CA LEU A 161 3.73 15.39 -18.45
C LEU A 161 4.14 16.87 -18.35
N ALA A 162 5.02 17.22 -17.41
CA ALA A 162 5.35 18.61 -17.10
C ALA A 162 6.82 18.77 -16.68
N ASP A 163 7.28 19.99 -16.43
CA ASP A 163 8.60 20.24 -15.85
C ASP A 163 8.59 20.12 -14.32
N ALA A 164 7.43 20.35 -13.70
CA ALA A 164 7.18 20.06 -12.29
C ALA A 164 5.74 19.65 -12.05
N ALA A 165 5.51 18.90 -10.98
CA ALA A 165 4.20 18.47 -10.55
C ALA A 165 4.05 18.65 -9.03
N LEU A 166 2.88 19.10 -8.60
CA LEU A 166 2.47 19.22 -7.20
C LEU A 166 1.12 18.53 -7.01
N LEU A 167 1.05 17.61 -6.07
CA LEU A 167 -0.20 16.98 -5.64
C LEU A 167 -0.60 17.59 -4.31
N VAL A 168 -1.84 18.07 -4.25
CA VAL A 168 -2.46 18.62 -3.04
C VAL A 168 -3.55 17.66 -2.61
N ALA A 169 -3.39 17.07 -1.44
CA ALA A 169 -4.37 16.18 -0.85
C ALA A 169 -5.47 16.98 -0.11
N PRO A 170 -6.68 16.43 0.10
CA PRO A 170 -7.70 17.06 0.93
C PRO A 170 -7.18 17.37 2.33
N ALA A 171 -7.73 18.42 2.94
CA ALA A 171 -7.29 18.87 4.25
C ALA A 171 -7.45 17.81 5.34
N ALA A 172 -6.42 17.60 6.12
CA ALA A 172 -6.47 16.92 7.41
C ALA A 172 -6.50 17.99 8.51
N GLY A 173 -7.67 18.24 9.05
CA GLY A 173 -7.91 19.39 9.93
C GLY A 173 -7.82 20.72 9.16
N LYS A 174 -6.78 21.53 9.46
CA LYS A 174 -6.55 22.85 8.80
C LYS A 174 -5.34 22.85 7.87
N ARG A 175 -4.76 21.69 7.56
CA ARG A 175 -3.53 21.58 6.78
C ARG A 175 -3.73 20.59 5.64
N HIS A 176 -3.10 20.88 4.49
CA HIS A 176 -3.09 20.01 3.33
C HIS A 176 -1.76 19.24 3.27
N PRO A 177 -1.79 17.90 3.23
CA PRO A 177 -0.64 17.13 2.80
C PRO A 177 -0.36 17.37 1.31
N MET A 178 0.90 17.55 0.96
CA MET A 178 1.33 17.85 -0.40
C MET A 178 2.58 17.03 -0.75
N ALA A 179 2.72 16.69 -2.01
CA ALA A 179 3.92 16.12 -2.57
C ALA A 179 4.28 16.86 -3.85
N ALA A 180 5.53 17.20 -4.04
CA ALA A 180 6.02 17.93 -5.20
C ALA A 180 7.25 17.25 -5.80
N SER A 181 7.40 17.33 -7.11
CA SER A 181 8.59 16.87 -7.85
C SER A 181 8.88 17.80 -9.02
N VAL A 182 10.14 18.10 -9.21
CA VAL A 182 10.66 18.73 -10.43
C VAL A 182 11.34 17.62 -11.25
N ARG A 183 11.28 17.71 -12.57
CA ARG A 183 11.87 16.73 -13.49
C ARG A 183 13.34 16.45 -13.15
N GLY A 184 13.67 15.19 -12.92
CA GLY A 184 15.03 14.76 -12.55
C GLY A 184 15.39 14.96 -11.08
N SER A 185 14.48 15.45 -10.23
CA SER A 185 14.70 15.68 -8.79
C SER A 185 13.95 14.70 -7.90
N SER A 186 14.38 14.62 -6.64
CA SER A 186 13.67 13.84 -5.62
C SER A 186 12.33 14.49 -5.25
N VAL A 187 11.38 13.64 -4.82
CA VAL A 187 10.08 14.13 -4.33
C VAL A 187 10.21 14.73 -2.95
N VAL A 188 9.55 15.86 -2.74
CA VAL A 188 9.46 16.56 -1.46
C VAL A 188 8.05 16.45 -0.93
N HIS A 189 7.90 15.94 0.30
CA HIS A 189 6.63 15.89 1.02
C HIS A 189 6.56 17.06 2.01
N THR A 190 5.44 17.77 1.99
CA THR A 190 5.18 18.89 2.89
C THR A 190 3.75 18.80 3.44
N THR A 191 3.51 19.47 4.56
CA THR A 191 2.16 19.64 5.10
C THR A 191 2.00 21.09 5.54
N GLY A 192 1.16 21.84 4.86
CA GLY A 192 1.02 23.28 5.05
C GLY A 192 -0.42 23.77 5.19
N ARG A 193 -0.57 24.95 5.76
CA ARG A 193 -1.80 25.74 5.58
C ARG A 193 -1.67 26.48 4.28
N ILE A 194 -2.52 26.18 3.33
CA ILE A 194 -2.61 26.86 2.04
C ILE A 194 -4.01 27.44 1.89
N ASP A 195 -4.13 28.45 1.06
CA ASP A 195 -5.41 28.91 0.53
C ASP A 195 -5.61 28.34 -0.87
N PRO A 196 -6.48 27.34 -1.04
CA PRO A 196 -6.72 26.76 -2.36
C PRO A 196 -7.30 27.75 -3.38
N SER A 197 -7.96 28.83 -2.92
CA SER A 197 -8.52 29.84 -3.81
C SER A 197 -7.45 30.73 -4.45
N ALA A 198 -6.23 30.72 -3.91
CA ALA A 198 -5.10 31.46 -4.49
C ALA A 198 -4.58 30.83 -5.80
N VAL A 199 -4.93 29.57 -6.09
CA VAL A 199 -4.63 28.91 -7.37
C VAL A 199 -5.94 28.68 -8.12
N PRO A 200 -6.17 29.33 -9.28
CA PRO A 200 -7.42 29.19 -10.03
C PRO A 200 -7.72 27.72 -10.36
N GLY A 201 -8.93 27.27 -10.04
CA GLY A 201 -9.39 25.91 -10.25
C GLY A 201 -8.98 24.89 -9.19
N LEU A 202 -8.11 25.22 -8.23
CA LEU A 202 -7.68 24.26 -7.21
C LEU A 202 -8.78 23.97 -6.18
N SER A 203 -9.52 24.98 -5.74
CA SER A 203 -10.67 24.80 -4.84
C SER A 203 -11.71 23.88 -5.44
N GLU A 204 -12.02 24.08 -6.70
CA GLU A 204 -12.97 23.28 -7.49
C GLU A 204 -12.43 21.86 -7.69
N ALA A 205 -11.16 21.71 -8.04
CA ALA A 205 -10.53 20.41 -8.24
C ALA A 205 -10.50 19.59 -6.94
N LEU A 206 -10.23 20.21 -5.79
CA LEU A 206 -10.29 19.56 -4.48
C LEU A 206 -11.71 19.12 -4.08
N GLN A 207 -12.73 19.72 -4.67
CA GLN A 207 -14.14 19.32 -4.51
C GLN A 207 -14.60 18.33 -5.61
N GLY A 208 -13.72 18.01 -6.58
CA GLY A 208 -14.01 17.07 -7.67
C GLY A 208 -14.73 17.69 -8.87
N PHE A 209 -14.83 19.01 -8.95
CA PHE A 209 -15.38 19.68 -10.12
C PHE A 209 -14.43 19.58 -11.33
N PRO A 210 -14.96 19.72 -12.56
CA PRO A 210 -14.16 19.72 -13.78
C PRO A 210 -13.04 20.77 -13.74
N PRO A 211 -11.88 20.49 -14.37
CA PRO A 211 -10.75 21.40 -14.38
C PRO A 211 -11.07 22.68 -15.16
N VAL A 212 -10.45 23.78 -14.71
CA VAL A 212 -10.42 25.04 -15.47
C VAL A 212 -9.41 24.87 -16.62
N PRO A 213 -9.71 25.26 -17.87
CA PRO A 213 -8.75 25.22 -18.97
C PRO A 213 -7.47 26.00 -18.66
N SER A 214 -6.31 25.46 -19.00
CA SER A 214 -4.98 26.03 -18.66
C SER A 214 -4.81 27.47 -19.19
N ARG A 215 -5.37 27.75 -20.36
CA ARG A 215 -5.35 29.10 -21.00
C ARG A 215 -6.02 30.20 -20.18
N TRP A 216 -6.78 29.86 -19.14
CA TRP A 216 -7.46 30.83 -18.26
C TRP A 216 -6.74 31.00 -16.92
N ILE A 217 -5.65 30.27 -16.70
CA ILE A 217 -4.84 30.36 -15.49
C ILE A 217 -3.64 31.24 -15.79
N ASP A 218 -3.52 32.37 -15.08
CA ASP A 218 -2.34 33.22 -15.18
C ASP A 218 -1.20 32.61 -14.34
N PRO A 219 -0.11 32.13 -14.99
CA PRO A 219 0.99 31.53 -14.26
C PRO A 219 1.72 32.49 -13.33
N SER A 220 1.68 33.80 -13.62
CA SER A 220 2.36 34.83 -12.82
C SER A 220 1.65 35.12 -11.48
N ALA A 221 0.38 34.71 -11.36
CA ALA A 221 -0.43 34.88 -10.16
C ALA A 221 -0.31 33.69 -9.17
N LEU A 222 0.51 32.69 -9.47
CA LEU A 222 0.68 31.53 -8.57
C LEU A 222 1.39 31.97 -7.27
N PRO A 223 0.88 31.49 -6.10
CA PRO A 223 1.56 31.70 -4.83
C PRO A 223 2.83 30.85 -4.74
N ASP A 224 3.82 31.29 -3.96
CA ASP A 224 5.11 30.63 -3.80
C ASP A 224 5.01 29.16 -3.42
N TRP A 225 4.04 28.79 -2.58
CA TRP A 225 3.84 27.40 -2.15
C TRP A 225 3.39 26.46 -3.28
N ALA A 226 2.84 27.00 -4.38
CA ALA A 226 2.37 26.22 -5.54
C ALA A 226 3.49 25.98 -6.57
N VAL A 227 4.62 26.63 -6.43
CA VAL A 227 5.80 26.44 -7.29
C VAL A 227 6.84 25.65 -6.51
N PRO A 228 7.14 24.39 -6.91
CA PRO A 228 8.12 23.57 -6.22
C PRO A 228 9.53 24.20 -6.26
N GLU A 229 10.25 24.12 -5.13
CA GLU A 229 11.66 24.48 -5.08
C GLU A 229 12.47 23.68 -6.10
N GLY A 230 13.38 24.37 -6.82
CA GLY A 230 14.19 23.76 -7.89
C GLY A 230 13.57 23.82 -9.29
N LEU A 231 12.39 24.42 -9.45
CA LEU A 231 11.89 24.79 -10.77
C LEU A 231 12.50 26.13 -11.18
N ASP A 232 13.61 26.09 -11.93
CA ASP A 232 14.30 27.29 -12.40
C ASP A 232 13.51 28.02 -13.49
N GLY A 233 13.46 29.36 -13.40
CA GLY A 233 12.82 30.23 -14.38
C GLY A 233 11.31 30.45 -14.16
N PRO A 234 10.68 31.31 -14.98
CA PRO A 234 9.27 31.64 -14.83
C PRO A 234 8.38 30.50 -15.30
N VAL A 235 7.25 30.27 -14.58
CA VAL A 235 6.21 29.35 -15.03
C VAL A 235 5.48 29.95 -16.23
N GLY A 236 5.37 29.18 -17.32
CA GLY A 236 4.73 29.65 -18.56
C GLY A 236 3.33 29.04 -18.78
N SER A 237 3.06 27.86 -18.21
CA SER A 237 1.74 27.20 -18.36
C SER A 237 1.44 26.31 -17.15
N VAL A 238 0.15 26.25 -16.78
CA VAL A 238 -0.34 25.54 -15.60
C VAL A 238 -1.57 24.72 -15.94
N VAL A 239 -1.60 23.47 -15.49
CA VAL A 239 -2.83 22.63 -15.52
C VAL A 239 -3.17 22.26 -14.09
N VAL A 240 -4.43 22.47 -13.70
CA VAL A 240 -4.97 22.02 -12.43
C VAL A 240 -6.06 20.99 -12.73
N THR A 241 -5.91 19.76 -12.25
CA THR A 241 -6.86 18.68 -12.52
C THR A 241 -7.24 17.95 -11.25
N PRO A 242 -8.53 17.59 -11.05
CA PRO A 242 -8.96 16.82 -9.90
C PRO A 242 -8.40 15.40 -9.95
N LEU A 243 -8.16 14.83 -8.77
CA LEU A 243 -7.90 13.41 -8.55
C LEU A 243 -9.20 12.77 -8.04
N PRO A 244 -10.01 12.17 -8.92
CA PRO A 244 -11.27 11.57 -8.50
C PRO A 244 -11.02 10.38 -7.57
N GLY A 245 -11.91 10.19 -6.61
CA GLY A 245 -11.84 9.10 -5.66
C GLY A 245 -13.18 8.38 -5.50
N HIS A 246 -13.23 7.36 -4.63
CA HIS A 246 -14.46 6.61 -4.33
C HIS A 246 -15.35 7.42 -3.37
N GLY A 247 -16.30 8.15 -3.93
CA GLY A 247 -17.27 8.95 -3.18
C GLY A 247 -16.78 10.33 -2.74
N VAL A 248 -15.46 10.53 -2.58
CA VAL A 248 -14.83 11.82 -2.27
C VAL A 248 -13.57 12.01 -3.09
N PRO A 249 -13.23 13.25 -3.48
CA PRO A 249 -12.01 13.51 -4.25
C PRO A 249 -10.75 13.09 -3.46
N ALA A 250 -9.80 12.48 -4.15
CA ALA A 250 -8.52 12.10 -3.55
C ALA A 250 -7.54 13.27 -3.45
N GLY A 251 -7.81 14.38 -4.13
CA GLY A 251 -6.99 15.58 -4.14
C GLY A 251 -7.03 16.31 -5.48
N ALA A 252 -6.01 17.10 -5.75
CA ALA A 252 -5.80 17.76 -7.02
C ALA A 252 -4.33 17.65 -7.45
N LEU A 253 -4.08 17.57 -8.74
CA LEU A 253 -2.77 17.59 -9.36
C LEU A 253 -2.57 18.91 -10.10
N ILE A 254 -1.47 19.57 -9.82
CA ILE A 254 -1.01 20.80 -10.49
C ILE A 254 0.20 20.43 -11.32
N LEU A 255 0.19 20.71 -12.60
CA LEU A 255 1.28 20.51 -13.54
C LEU A 255 1.81 21.88 -14.00
N LEU A 256 3.12 22.05 -13.97
CA LEU A 256 3.79 23.31 -14.27
C LEU A 256 4.79 23.11 -15.41
N ARG A 257 4.75 24.01 -16.41
CA ARG A 257 5.76 24.12 -17.46
C ARG A 257 6.46 25.46 -17.38
N ARG A 258 7.76 25.47 -17.67
CA ARG A 258 8.56 26.69 -17.75
C ARG A 258 8.14 27.52 -18.96
N GLY A 259 8.44 28.83 -18.94
CA GLY A 259 8.10 29.74 -20.04
C GLY A 259 8.76 29.40 -21.39
N GLU A 260 9.86 28.64 -21.36
CA GLU A 260 10.57 28.17 -22.56
C GLU A 260 9.93 26.90 -23.16
N THR A 261 9.12 26.18 -22.38
CA THR A 261 8.42 24.97 -22.81
C THR A 261 7.08 25.37 -23.46
N PRO A 262 6.66 24.73 -24.57
CA PRO A 262 5.35 25.00 -25.16
C PRO A 262 4.21 24.84 -24.15
N ALA A 263 3.20 25.71 -24.21
CA ALA A 263 2.03 25.62 -23.35
C ALA A 263 1.27 24.30 -23.57
N PHE A 264 0.53 23.86 -22.56
CA PHE A 264 -0.30 22.66 -22.66
C PHE A 264 -1.38 22.83 -23.76
N ASP A 265 -1.45 21.86 -24.64
CA ASP A 265 -2.52 21.78 -25.62
C ASP A 265 -3.75 21.01 -25.06
N ALA A 266 -4.86 21.02 -25.82
CA ALA A 266 -6.09 20.38 -25.39
C ALA A 266 -5.96 18.84 -25.26
N SER A 267 -5.12 18.19 -26.08
CA SER A 267 -4.86 16.73 -26.04
C SER A 267 -4.07 16.38 -24.79
N GLU A 268 -3.07 17.19 -24.45
CA GLU A 268 -2.24 17.03 -23.24
C GLU A 268 -3.05 17.25 -21.96
N GLU A 269 -3.97 18.23 -21.95
CA GLU A 269 -4.90 18.41 -20.82
C GLU A 269 -5.82 17.21 -20.62
N VAL A 270 -6.32 16.61 -21.73
CA VAL A 270 -7.11 15.38 -21.65
C VAL A 270 -6.26 14.22 -21.11
N PHE A 271 -5.02 14.08 -21.58
CA PHE A 271 -4.10 13.04 -21.13
C PHE A 271 -3.75 13.19 -19.66
N ALA A 272 -3.49 14.42 -19.19
CA ALA A 272 -3.27 14.72 -17.78
C ALA A 272 -4.47 14.33 -16.91
N ARG A 273 -5.71 14.55 -17.39
CA ARG A 273 -6.94 14.11 -16.69
C ARG A 273 -7.05 12.60 -16.58
N VAL A 274 -6.71 11.87 -17.65
CA VAL A 274 -6.74 10.39 -17.64
C VAL A 274 -5.71 9.85 -16.64
N PHE A 275 -4.50 10.42 -16.62
CA PHE A 275 -3.50 10.08 -15.62
C PHE A 275 -3.96 10.41 -14.20
N ALA A 276 -4.50 11.63 -13.98
CA ALA A 276 -5.02 12.07 -12.69
C ALA A 276 -6.15 11.16 -12.19
N ALA A 277 -7.03 10.69 -13.08
CA ALA A 277 -8.07 9.76 -12.72
C ALA A 277 -7.52 8.43 -12.18
N ARG A 278 -6.45 7.89 -12.78
CA ARG A 278 -5.78 6.67 -12.30
C ARG A 278 -5.08 6.89 -10.97
N ALA A 279 -4.37 8.00 -10.83
CA ALA A 279 -3.72 8.38 -9.57
C ALA A 279 -4.75 8.58 -8.45
N GLY A 280 -5.89 9.21 -8.76
CA GLY A 280 -6.98 9.41 -7.81
C GLY A 280 -7.58 8.10 -7.28
N VAL A 281 -7.80 7.12 -8.16
CA VAL A 281 -8.28 5.79 -7.75
C VAL A 281 -7.29 5.10 -6.82
N ALA A 282 -5.99 5.12 -7.14
CA ALA A 282 -4.96 4.51 -6.30
C ALA A 282 -4.84 5.19 -4.93
N LEU A 283 -4.82 6.52 -4.91
CA LEU A 283 -4.80 7.31 -3.68
C LEU A 283 -6.04 7.10 -2.82
N SER A 284 -7.21 7.02 -3.43
CA SER A 284 -8.46 6.76 -2.74
C SER A 284 -8.46 5.37 -2.10
N ALA A 285 -7.98 4.34 -2.81
CA ALA A 285 -7.83 2.99 -2.27
C ALA A 285 -6.85 2.94 -1.10
N ALA A 286 -5.69 3.60 -1.22
CA ALA A 286 -4.70 3.68 -0.15
C ALA A 286 -5.25 4.39 1.10
N ARG A 287 -6.03 5.47 0.93
CA ARG A 287 -6.69 6.18 2.04
C ARG A 287 -7.72 5.32 2.75
N LEU A 288 -8.63 4.71 2.00
CA LEU A 288 -9.65 3.83 2.59
C LEU A 288 -9.01 2.69 3.38
N TYR A 289 -7.93 2.11 2.85
CA TYR A 289 -7.17 1.08 3.56
C TYR A 289 -6.54 1.62 4.86
N THR A 290 -5.90 2.79 4.81
CA THR A 290 -5.29 3.44 5.99
C THR A 290 -6.34 3.79 7.03
N GLU A 291 -7.49 4.34 6.63
CA GLU A 291 -8.59 4.68 7.51
C GLU A 291 -9.18 3.43 8.17
N GLN A 292 -9.46 2.39 7.39
CA GLN A 292 -9.95 1.11 7.91
C GLN A 292 -8.97 0.49 8.91
N THR A 293 -7.67 0.51 8.60
CA THR A 293 -6.63 -0.01 9.49
C THR A 293 -6.53 0.81 10.78
N SER A 294 -6.64 2.13 10.68
CA SER A 294 -6.60 3.04 11.84
C SER A 294 -7.80 2.84 12.76
N ILE A 295 -9.02 2.74 12.20
CA ILE A 295 -10.24 2.45 12.96
C ILE A 295 -10.08 1.11 13.68
N THR A 296 -9.65 0.08 12.95
CA THR A 296 -9.41 -1.25 13.52
C THR A 296 -8.36 -1.18 14.63
N ALA A 297 -7.23 -0.50 14.42
CA ALA A 297 -6.18 -0.36 15.44
C ALA A 297 -6.68 0.38 16.69
N THR A 298 -7.47 1.43 16.53
CA THR A 298 -8.03 2.19 17.65
C THR A 298 -8.99 1.33 18.49
N LEU A 299 -9.89 0.59 17.84
CA LEU A 299 -10.78 -0.34 18.53
C LEU A 299 -10.01 -1.48 19.22
N MET A 300 -8.93 -1.97 18.58
CA MET A 300 -8.11 -3.06 19.12
C MET A 300 -7.33 -2.66 20.36
N VAL A 301 -6.84 -1.42 20.47
CA VAL A 301 -6.10 -0.95 21.66
C VAL A 301 -6.93 -1.08 22.94
N GLU A 302 -8.23 -0.81 22.89
CA GLU A 302 -9.12 -0.95 24.04
C GLU A 302 -9.46 -2.41 24.37
N LEU A 303 -9.29 -3.32 23.40
CA LEU A 303 -9.62 -4.75 23.55
C LEU A 303 -8.42 -5.59 23.97
N LEU A 304 -7.18 -5.11 23.74
CA LEU A 304 -5.97 -5.81 24.16
C LEU A 304 -5.89 -5.91 25.68
N PRO A 305 -5.40 -7.04 26.23
CA PRO A 305 -5.16 -7.18 27.65
C PRO A 305 -4.16 -6.13 28.19
N PRO A 306 -4.36 -5.61 29.41
CA PRO A 306 -3.50 -4.59 30.00
C PRO A 306 -2.12 -5.17 30.34
N LYS A 307 -1.09 -4.30 30.37
CA LYS A 307 0.19 -4.67 30.96
C LYS A 307 0.06 -4.73 32.48
N LEU A 308 0.25 -5.91 33.03
CA LEU A 308 0.15 -6.14 34.47
C LEU A 308 1.42 -5.68 35.17
N ARG A 309 1.25 -5.28 36.44
CA ARG A 309 2.32 -4.76 37.28
C ARG A 309 2.16 -5.29 38.70
N GLN A 310 3.13 -5.03 39.56
CA GLN A 310 3.01 -5.28 40.99
C GLN A 310 1.95 -4.36 41.60
N VAL A 311 1.03 -4.95 42.38
CA VAL A 311 -0.02 -4.26 43.12
C VAL A 311 0.05 -4.63 44.58
N HIS A 312 0.20 -3.64 45.47
CA HIS A 312 0.29 -3.82 46.95
C HIS A 312 1.21 -4.94 47.40
N GLY A 313 2.35 -5.12 46.71
CA GLY A 313 3.34 -6.11 47.04
C GLY A 313 3.01 -7.54 46.56
N VAL A 314 2.05 -7.73 45.70
CA VAL A 314 1.77 -8.96 44.93
C VAL A 314 2.19 -8.76 43.49
N GLU A 315 2.88 -9.72 42.90
CA GLU A 315 3.31 -9.67 41.51
C GLU A 315 2.23 -10.25 40.62
N PHE A 316 1.86 -9.49 39.55
CA PHE A 316 0.97 -9.93 38.49
C PHE A 316 1.72 -9.87 37.17
N ALA A 317 1.66 -10.94 36.41
CA ALA A 317 2.13 -10.96 35.03
C ALA A 317 1.08 -11.60 34.14
N GLY A 318 0.96 -11.11 32.91
CA GLY A 318 0.01 -11.63 31.92
C GLY A 318 0.67 -11.84 30.58
N GLY A 319 0.34 -12.94 29.92
CA GLY A 319 0.75 -13.26 28.56
C GLY A 319 -0.48 -13.51 27.69
N TYR A 320 -0.47 -12.96 26.48
CA TYR A 320 -1.53 -13.15 25.49
C TYR A 320 -0.92 -13.41 24.12
N ARG A 321 -1.48 -14.37 23.38
CA ARG A 321 -1.14 -14.65 21.99
C ARG A 321 -2.41 -14.99 21.23
N ALA A 322 -2.72 -14.20 20.21
CA ALA A 322 -3.86 -14.46 19.33
C ALA A 322 -3.60 -15.67 18.41
N SER A 323 -4.66 -16.37 18.01
CA SER A 323 -4.65 -17.58 17.18
C SER A 323 -4.07 -17.38 15.78
N ARG A 324 -4.00 -16.13 15.29
CA ARG A 324 -3.39 -15.76 14.01
C ARG A 324 -2.57 -14.49 14.15
N ASP A 325 -1.41 -14.47 13.52
CA ASP A 325 -0.54 -13.28 13.50
C ASP A 325 -1.21 -12.05 12.86
N THR A 326 -2.23 -12.27 12.00
CA THR A 326 -3.04 -11.20 11.38
C THR A 326 -4.19 -10.73 12.26
N GLU A 327 -4.61 -11.51 13.25
CA GLU A 327 -5.67 -11.18 14.20
C GLU A 327 -5.02 -10.77 15.53
N ARG A 328 -5.05 -9.47 15.84
CA ARG A 328 -4.44 -8.94 17.08
C ARG A 328 -5.27 -9.19 18.32
N VAL A 329 -6.53 -9.61 18.20
CA VAL A 329 -7.47 -9.84 19.31
C VAL A 329 -8.32 -11.05 19.00
N GLY A 330 -8.48 -11.92 19.98
CA GLY A 330 -9.29 -13.15 19.93
C GLY A 330 -10.40 -13.18 20.99
N GLY A 331 -10.79 -14.38 21.39
CA GLY A 331 -11.77 -14.65 22.44
C GLY A 331 -11.19 -14.52 23.85
N ASP A 332 -9.93 -14.87 24.01
CA ASP A 332 -9.23 -14.84 25.29
C ASP A 332 -8.97 -13.42 25.78
N PHE A 333 -9.13 -13.20 27.06
CA PHE A 333 -8.83 -11.92 27.70
C PHE A 333 -8.46 -12.09 29.17
N TYR A 334 -7.73 -11.12 29.69
CA TYR A 334 -7.56 -10.93 31.13
C TYR A 334 -7.61 -9.46 31.50
N ASP A 335 -7.91 -9.21 32.76
CA ASP A 335 -7.86 -7.88 33.35
C ASP A 335 -7.48 -7.94 34.83
N VAL A 336 -6.85 -6.89 35.34
CA VAL A 336 -6.57 -6.72 36.76
C VAL A 336 -7.02 -5.34 37.20
N HIS A 337 -7.88 -5.31 38.19
CA HIS A 337 -8.41 -4.10 38.80
C HIS A 337 -7.77 -3.89 40.15
N PRO A 338 -6.76 -3.00 40.26
CA PRO A 338 -6.07 -2.72 41.50
C PRO A 338 -7.03 -2.15 42.55
N SER A 339 -6.92 -2.62 43.77
CA SER A 339 -7.61 -1.98 44.91
C SER A 339 -7.03 -0.60 45.21
N THR A 340 -7.82 0.26 45.80
CA THR A 340 -7.39 1.63 46.17
C THR A 340 -6.55 1.65 47.44
N SER A 341 -6.59 0.58 48.26
CA SER A 341 -5.87 0.41 49.53
C SER A 341 -5.30 -0.98 49.66
N PRO A 342 -4.14 -1.14 50.32
CA PRO A 342 -3.56 -2.44 50.62
C PRO A 342 -4.44 -3.41 51.41
N ASP A 343 -5.38 -2.89 52.16
CA ASP A 343 -6.35 -3.66 52.96
C ASP A 343 -7.53 -4.22 52.16
N GLN A 344 -7.69 -3.74 50.93
CA GLN A 344 -8.71 -4.19 50.00
C GLN A 344 -8.18 -5.24 49.02
N GLU A 345 -9.07 -6.10 48.53
CA GLU A 345 -8.69 -7.11 47.55
C GLU A 345 -8.50 -6.49 46.15
N THR A 346 -7.40 -6.82 45.48
CA THR A 346 -7.20 -6.60 44.05
C THR A 346 -7.95 -7.69 43.30
N PHE A 347 -8.76 -7.30 42.32
CA PHE A 347 -9.54 -8.23 41.54
C PHE A 347 -8.85 -8.53 40.20
N ALA A 348 -8.72 -9.81 39.87
CA ALA A 348 -8.21 -10.26 38.58
C ALA A 348 -9.21 -11.20 37.93
N VAL A 349 -9.26 -11.16 36.59
CA VAL A 349 -10.09 -12.04 35.79
C VAL A 349 -9.29 -12.52 34.58
N LEU A 350 -9.50 -13.78 34.21
CA LEU A 350 -9.11 -14.33 32.93
C LEU A 350 -10.32 -15.10 32.37
N GLY A 351 -10.54 -15.02 31.06
CA GLY A 351 -11.67 -15.68 30.42
C GLY A 351 -11.46 -15.95 28.96
N ASP A 352 -12.28 -16.82 28.43
CA ASP A 352 -12.41 -17.15 27.02
C ASP A 352 -13.85 -16.98 26.57
N VAL A 353 -14.03 -16.33 25.43
CA VAL A 353 -15.34 -16.06 24.81
C VAL A 353 -15.51 -16.92 23.59
N CYS A 354 -16.61 -17.65 23.53
CA CYS A 354 -16.92 -18.48 22.37
C CYS A 354 -16.91 -17.69 21.05
N GLY A 355 -16.16 -18.18 20.05
CA GLY A 355 -16.04 -17.58 18.74
C GLY A 355 -14.66 -16.95 18.49
N LYS A 356 -14.45 -16.42 17.28
CA LYS A 356 -13.15 -15.85 16.87
C LYS A 356 -13.33 -14.49 16.20
N GLY A 357 -12.25 -13.72 16.18
CA GLY A 357 -12.19 -12.43 15.49
C GLY A 357 -13.02 -11.32 16.15
N LEU A 358 -13.41 -10.32 15.36
CA LEU A 358 -14.04 -9.09 15.86
C LEU A 358 -15.31 -9.31 16.68
N ALA A 359 -16.08 -10.34 16.37
CA ALA A 359 -17.31 -10.65 17.08
C ALA A 359 -17.07 -11.16 18.52
N ALA A 360 -15.99 -11.96 18.72
CA ALA A 360 -15.56 -12.38 20.04
C ALA A 360 -14.98 -11.19 20.82
N ALA A 361 -14.15 -10.38 20.17
CA ALA A 361 -13.58 -9.17 20.76
C ALA A 361 -14.62 -8.17 21.29
N VAL A 362 -15.71 -7.95 20.54
CA VAL A 362 -16.84 -7.10 21.00
C VAL A 362 -17.48 -7.67 22.27
N LEU A 363 -17.64 -8.99 22.36
CA LEU A 363 -18.18 -9.64 23.56
C LEU A 363 -17.22 -9.55 24.74
N THR A 364 -15.92 -9.75 24.50
CA THR A 364 -14.83 -9.51 25.47
C THR A 364 -14.91 -8.10 26.06
N GLY A 365 -15.00 -7.07 25.20
CA GLY A 365 -15.15 -5.69 25.65
C GLY A 365 -16.40 -5.47 26.49
N LYS A 366 -17.54 -6.08 26.10
CA LYS A 366 -18.78 -6.00 26.87
C LYS A 366 -18.63 -6.66 28.25
N ILE A 367 -17.99 -7.84 28.32
CA ILE A 367 -17.74 -8.54 29.60
C ILE A 367 -16.84 -7.71 30.50
N ARG A 368 -15.72 -7.21 29.98
CA ARG A 368 -14.76 -6.37 30.75
C ARG A 368 -15.45 -5.11 31.31
N ASN A 369 -16.19 -4.37 30.50
CA ASN A 369 -16.92 -3.18 30.93
C ASN A 369 -18.00 -3.51 31.96
N THR A 370 -18.72 -4.63 31.79
CA THR A 370 -19.71 -5.08 32.75
C THR A 370 -19.07 -5.48 34.08
N LEU A 371 -17.96 -6.21 34.04
CA LEU A 371 -17.18 -6.57 35.24
C LEU A 371 -16.68 -5.33 35.97
N GLN A 372 -16.14 -4.35 35.25
CA GLN A 372 -15.71 -3.09 35.85
C GLN A 372 -16.83 -2.37 36.60
N ALA A 373 -18.05 -2.37 36.04
CA ALA A 373 -19.23 -1.80 36.71
C ALA A 373 -19.69 -2.63 37.92
N LEU A 374 -19.39 -3.95 37.92
CA LEU A 374 -19.78 -4.87 39.02
C LEU A 374 -18.68 -5.04 40.08
N LEU A 375 -17.51 -4.41 39.96
CA LEU A 375 -16.43 -4.48 40.95
C LEU A 375 -16.87 -4.19 42.41
N PRO A 376 -17.81 -3.26 42.68
CA PRO A 376 -18.31 -3.08 44.05
C PRO A 376 -18.97 -4.32 44.67
N LEU A 377 -19.29 -5.34 43.88
CA LEU A 377 -19.85 -6.63 44.31
C LEU A 377 -18.79 -7.74 44.32
N ALA A 378 -17.52 -7.44 44.09
CA ALA A 378 -16.46 -8.45 44.00
C ALA A 378 -16.23 -9.22 45.31
N ASP A 379 -16.76 -8.77 46.43
CA ASP A 379 -16.74 -9.52 47.69
C ASP A 379 -17.56 -10.83 47.64
N ASP A 380 -18.51 -10.95 46.71
CA ASP A 380 -19.29 -12.14 46.43
C ASP A 380 -19.20 -12.50 44.94
N HIS A 381 -18.26 -13.41 44.60
CA HIS A 381 -18.04 -13.86 43.24
C HIS A 381 -19.26 -14.54 42.61
N GLU A 382 -20.05 -15.27 43.38
CA GLU A 382 -21.25 -15.92 42.86
C GLU A 382 -22.34 -14.90 42.47
N ASN A 383 -22.57 -13.90 43.32
CA ASN A 383 -23.50 -12.80 42.99
C ASN A 383 -23.01 -12.00 41.79
N LEU A 384 -21.73 -11.71 41.69
CA LEU A 384 -21.12 -11.04 40.54
C LEU A 384 -21.33 -11.83 39.25
N LEU A 385 -21.05 -13.14 39.25
CA LEU A 385 -21.28 -14.02 38.11
C LEU A 385 -22.73 -14.12 37.70
N ARG A 386 -23.65 -14.18 38.66
CA ARG A 386 -25.12 -14.19 38.40
C ARG A 386 -25.57 -12.91 37.71
N ARG A 387 -25.09 -11.76 38.12
CA ARG A 387 -25.41 -10.46 37.48
C ARG A 387 -24.78 -10.33 36.09
N LEU A 388 -23.54 -10.75 35.95
CA LEU A 388 -22.87 -10.79 34.65
C LEU A 388 -23.62 -11.70 33.68
N ASN A 389 -24.04 -12.91 34.14
CA ASN A 389 -24.83 -13.84 33.34
C ASN A 389 -26.15 -13.19 32.86
N GLY A 390 -26.89 -12.52 33.78
CA GLY A 390 -28.10 -11.80 33.44
C GLY A 390 -27.91 -10.69 32.39
N ALA A 391 -26.76 -10.04 32.37
CA ALA A 391 -26.41 -9.04 31.36
C ALA A 391 -26.08 -9.64 29.99
N LEU A 392 -25.65 -10.91 29.93
CA LEU A 392 -25.25 -11.59 28.71
C LEU A 392 -26.38 -12.41 28.10
N ILE A 393 -27.20 -13.10 28.91
CA ILE A 393 -28.23 -14.04 28.45
C ILE A 393 -29.34 -13.39 27.61
N ASN A 394 -29.58 -12.08 27.82
CA ASN A 394 -30.59 -11.31 27.08
C ASN A 394 -30.21 -10.90 25.66
N ASN A 395 -29.07 -11.34 25.15
CA ASN A 395 -28.66 -11.05 23.78
C ASN A 395 -29.28 -12.05 22.79
N ARG A 396 -29.76 -11.53 21.64
CA ARG A 396 -30.37 -12.31 20.55
C ARG A 396 -29.47 -13.35 19.87
N HIS A 397 -28.20 -13.43 20.26
CA HIS A 397 -27.23 -14.41 19.76
C HIS A 397 -26.68 -15.16 20.96
N ALA A 398 -26.88 -16.48 21.02
CA ALA A 398 -26.34 -17.34 22.06
C ALA A 398 -24.79 -17.26 22.02
N ARG A 399 -24.21 -16.51 22.93
CA ARG A 399 -22.76 -16.37 23.10
C ARG A 399 -22.47 -16.56 24.57
N TYR A 400 -21.56 -17.47 24.85
CA TYR A 400 -21.14 -17.83 26.20
C TYR A 400 -19.67 -17.51 26.39
N ALA A 401 -19.27 -17.43 27.63
CA ALA A 401 -17.90 -17.25 28.03
C ALA A 401 -17.57 -18.15 29.22
N THR A 402 -16.34 -18.57 29.30
CA THR A 402 -15.77 -19.18 30.49
C THR A 402 -14.90 -18.17 31.20
N LEU A 403 -14.93 -18.14 32.52
CA LEU A 403 -14.23 -17.17 33.34
C LEU A 403 -13.59 -17.83 34.56
N VAL A 404 -12.44 -17.29 34.96
CA VAL A 404 -11.90 -17.46 36.30
C VAL A 404 -11.69 -16.12 36.96
N LEU A 405 -12.19 -15.98 38.18
CA LEU A 405 -12.10 -14.79 39.01
C LEU A 405 -11.12 -15.03 40.17
N ALA A 406 -10.27 -14.06 40.45
CA ALA A 406 -9.35 -14.09 41.57
C ALA A 406 -9.42 -12.77 42.36
N SER A 407 -9.83 -12.82 43.61
CA SER A 407 -9.64 -11.73 44.57
C SER A 407 -8.37 -11.98 45.37
N VAL A 408 -7.49 -11.01 45.43
CA VAL A 408 -6.12 -11.16 45.92
C VAL A 408 -5.80 -10.10 46.98
N ARG A 409 -5.36 -10.51 48.15
CA ARG A 409 -4.94 -9.60 49.20
C ARG A 409 -3.65 -10.15 49.89
N ARG A 410 -2.73 -9.26 50.13
CA ARG A 410 -1.54 -9.59 50.91
C ARG A 410 -1.82 -9.43 52.40
N GLU A 411 -1.53 -10.47 53.17
CA GLU A 411 -1.60 -10.48 54.64
C GLU A 411 -0.22 -10.82 55.22
N GLY A 412 0.56 -9.77 55.53
CA GLY A 412 1.92 -9.93 56.01
C GLY A 412 2.85 -10.60 54.99
N ARG A 413 3.25 -11.84 55.24
CA ARG A 413 4.11 -12.63 54.33
C ARG A 413 3.34 -13.57 53.42
N THR A 414 2.05 -13.72 53.64
CA THR A 414 1.17 -14.62 52.87
C THR A 414 0.30 -13.78 51.93
N THR A 415 0.00 -14.32 50.74
CA THR A 415 -0.96 -13.74 49.81
C THR A 415 -2.18 -14.65 49.80
N ARG A 416 -3.31 -14.11 50.25
CA ARG A 416 -4.59 -14.81 50.27
C ARG A 416 -5.31 -14.62 48.94
N LEU A 417 -5.76 -15.73 48.36
CA LEU A 417 -6.52 -15.80 47.14
C LEU A 417 -7.91 -16.35 47.40
N ARG A 418 -8.92 -15.76 46.76
CA ARG A 418 -10.25 -16.30 46.62
C ARG A 418 -10.50 -16.52 45.13
N LEU A 419 -10.63 -17.78 44.72
CA LEU A 419 -10.66 -18.22 43.33
C LEU A 419 -12.02 -18.80 42.99
N THR A 420 -12.60 -18.45 41.85
CA THR A 420 -13.89 -18.96 41.40
C THR A 420 -13.87 -19.17 39.89
N SER A 421 -14.10 -20.40 39.43
CA SER A 421 -14.21 -20.72 38.01
C SER A 421 -15.67 -20.82 37.59
N ALA A 422 -15.98 -20.30 36.40
CA ALA A 422 -17.28 -20.37 35.73
C ALA A 422 -17.11 -21.04 34.36
N GLY A 423 -17.10 -22.38 34.33
CA GLY A 423 -16.84 -23.17 33.13
C GLY A 423 -15.41 -23.15 32.63
N HIS A 424 -14.48 -22.55 33.38
CA HIS A 424 -13.08 -22.31 33.00
C HIS A 424 -12.13 -23.33 33.64
N PRO A 425 -10.95 -23.62 33.03
CA PRO A 425 -9.94 -24.48 33.65
C PRO A 425 -9.62 -24.06 35.09
N ARG A 426 -9.34 -25.04 35.93
CA ARG A 426 -9.02 -24.79 37.34
C ARG A 426 -7.66 -24.13 37.48
N PRO A 427 -7.51 -23.07 38.28
CA PRO A 427 -6.19 -22.49 38.57
C PRO A 427 -5.20 -23.51 39.12
N LEU A 428 -3.95 -23.40 38.69
CA LEU A 428 -2.85 -24.23 39.19
C LEU A 428 -2.03 -23.41 40.21
N ILE A 429 -1.67 -24.05 41.30
CA ILE A 429 -0.82 -23.46 42.34
C ILE A 429 0.50 -24.21 42.36
N VAL A 430 1.63 -23.52 42.11
CA VAL A 430 2.95 -24.08 42.30
C VAL A 430 3.47 -23.65 43.66
N ARG A 431 3.77 -24.63 44.51
CA ARG A 431 4.36 -24.47 45.83
C ARG A 431 5.87 -24.25 45.73
N HIS A 432 6.48 -23.70 46.75
CA HIS A 432 7.93 -23.50 46.78
C HIS A 432 8.74 -24.81 46.62
N THR A 433 8.13 -25.97 46.92
CA THR A 433 8.72 -27.30 46.72
C THR A 433 8.70 -27.80 45.28
N GLY A 434 8.03 -27.08 44.37
CA GLY A 434 7.75 -27.52 43.00
C GLY A 434 6.49 -28.39 42.87
N GLN A 435 5.79 -28.68 43.97
CA GLN A 435 4.50 -29.37 43.91
C GLN A 435 3.46 -28.47 43.25
N VAL A 436 2.69 -29.03 42.27
CA VAL A 436 1.61 -28.33 41.58
C VAL A 436 0.27 -28.92 42.01
N GLU A 437 -0.60 -28.06 42.49
CA GLU A 437 -1.93 -28.39 43.01
C GLU A 437 -3.00 -27.66 42.15
N GLU A 438 -4.22 -28.21 42.06
CA GLU A 438 -5.37 -27.50 41.50
C GLU A 438 -6.17 -26.81 42.61
N ALA A 439 -6.65 -25.60 42.33
CA ALA A 439 -7.67 -24.98 43.16
C ALA A 439 -8.99 -25.70 42.99
N ASP A 440 -9.65 -26.02 44.12
CA ASP A 440 -10.95 -26.75 44.10
C ASP A 440 -12.11 -25.79 43.72
N THR A 441 -12.08 -25.34 42.48
CA THR A 441 -13.08 -24.46 41.87
C THR A 441 -13.93 -25.22 40.85
N SER A 442 -15.18 -24.84 40.69
CA SER A 442 -16.09 -25.33 39.65
C SER A 442 -17.20 -24.31 39.41
N GLY A 443 -17.86 -24.40 38.29
CA GLY A 443 -18.99 -23.51 38.02
C GLY A 443 -19.53 -23.64 36.60
N THR A 444 -20.70 -23.03 36.41
CA THR A 444 -21.40 -22.99 35.13
C THR A 444 -20.85 -21.88 34.28
N LEU A 445 -20.60 -22.12 32.98
CA LEU A 445 -20.21 -21.08 32.03
C LEU A 445 -21.28 -19.97 31.93
N ILE A 446 -20.86 -18.78 31.53
CA ILE A 446 -21.68 -17.55 31.56
C ILE A 446 -22.34 -17.31 30.21
N GLY A 447 -23.61 -16.91 30.19
CA GLY A 447 -24.36 -16.51 28.99
C GLY A 447 -25.13 -17.62 28.30
N ALA A 448 -25.00 -18.89 28.74
CA ALA A 448 -25.67 -20.03 28.11
C ALA A 448 -26.91 -20.51 28.90
N LEU A 449 -26.86 -20.51 30.22
CA LEU A 449 -27.91 -21.03 31.07
C LEU A 449 -28.50 -19.91 31.95
N PRO A 450 -29.82 -19.97 32.28
CA PRO A 450 -30.44 -18.97 33.14
C PRO A 450 -29.85 -18.89 34.55
N GLU A 451 -29.51 -20.07 35.09
CA GLU A 451 -28.93 -20.19 36.43
C GLU A 451 -27.43 -20.49 36.35
N VAL A 452 -26.68 -19.77 37.17
CA VAL A 452 -25.23 -19.95 37.32
C VAL A 452 -24.97 -20.34 38.78
N SER A 453 -24.22 -21.44 38.92
CA SER A 453 -23.66 -21.86 40.21
C SER A 453 -22.16 -21.87 40.12
N ALA A 454 -21.49 -21.49 41.20
CA ALA A 454 -20.01 -21.50 41.22
C ALA A 454 -19.53 -21.88 42.62
N ARG A 455 -18.39 -22.61 42.65
CA ARG A 455 -17.70 -22.99 43.87
C ARG A 455 -16.43 -22.15 43.97
N THR A 456 -16.27 -21.49 45.10
CA THR A 456 -15.11 -20.66 45.41
C THR A 456 -14.12 -21.41 46.28
N ALA A 457 -12.84 -21.40 45.90
CA ALA A 457 -11.74 -21.91 46.67
C ALA A 457 -10.98 -20.76 47.36
N HIS A 458 -10.52 -21.02 48.58
CA HIS A 458 -9.59 -20.13 49.30
C HIS A 458 -8.21 -20.76 49.31
N VAL A 459 -7.20 -20.01 48.92
CA VAL A 459 -5.82 -20.48 48.79
C VAL A 459 -4.89 -19.44 49.38
N ASP A 460 -3.98 -19.87 50.25
CA ASP A 460 -2.91 -19.02 50.75
C ASP A 460 -1.60 -19.37 50.05
N LEU A 461 -0.96 -18.35 49.45
CA LEU A 461 0.38 -18.47 48.85
C LEU A 461 1.43 -18.00 49.83
N GLY A 462 2.41 -18.85 50.11
CA GLY A 462 3.65 -18.50 50.80
C GLY A 462 4.60 -17.73 49.88
N PRO A 463 5.69 -17.13 50.45
CA PRO A 463 6.68 -16.43 49.65
C PRO A 463 7.26 -17.30 48.51
N GLY A 464 7.26 -16.76 47.29
CA GLY A 464 7.72 -17.45 46.08
C GLY A 464 6.75 -18.46 45.49
N GLU A 465 5.55 -18.63 46.07
CA GLU A 465 4.51 -19.49 45.47
C GLU A 465 3.66 -18.68 44.47
N THR A 466 3.20 -19.37 43.43
CA THR A 466 2.49 -18.75 42.31
C THR A 466 1.17 -19.47 42.04
N CYS A 467 0.10 -18.69 41.82
CA CYS A 467 -1.13 -19.15 41.21
C CYS A 467 -1.14 -18.80 39.72
N LEU A 468 -1.38 -19.79 38.87
CA LEU A 468 -1.49 -19.64 37.43
C LEU A 468 -2.96 -19.78 37.02
N LEU A 469 -3.49 -18.75 36.35
CA LEU A 469 -4.73 -18.80 35.59
C LEU A 469 -4.36 -18.98 34.12
N TYR A 470 -5.07 -19.84 33.37
CA TYR A 470 -4.74 -20.14 31.99
C TYR A 470 -5.99 -20.52 31.20
N THR A 471 -6.02 -20.22 29.90
CA THR A 471 -7.06 -20.67 28.97
C THR A 471 -6.72 -22.04 28.38
N ASP A 472 -7.73 -22.72 27.87
CA ASP A 472 -7.58 -24.06 27.26
C ASP A 472 -6.68 -24.04 26.02
N GLY A 473 -6.55 -22.90 25.34
CA GLY A 473 -5.59 -22.74 24.25
C GLY A 473 -4.13 -23.11 24.58
N VAL A 474 -3.76 -23.10 25.87
CA VAL A 474 -2.44 -23.60 26.32
C VAL A 474 -2.39 -25.14 26.26
N THR A 475 -3.40 -25.80 26.83
CA THR A 475 -3.44 -27.26 26.92
C THR A 475 -3.88 -27.91 25.62
N GLU A 476 -4.72 -27.23 24.84
CA GLU A 476 -5.19 -27.67 23.53
C GLU A 476 -4.24 -27.32 22.38
N ALA A 477 -3.12 -26.67 22.67
CA ALA A 477 -2.07 -26.36 21.70
C ALA A 477 -1.61 -27.65 20.99
N LYS A 478 -1.89 -27.76 19.68
CA LYS A 478 -1.54 -28.93 18.86
C LYS A 478 -0.17 -28.74 18.23
N GLY A 479 0.68 -29.76 18.35
CA GLY A 479 2.02 -29.70 17.78
C GLY A 479 2.89 -30.86 18.20
N GLY A 480 4.12 -30.55 18.64
CA GLY A 480 5.12 -31.53 19.05
C GLY A 480 5.72 -32.28 17.86
N PRO A 481 6.56 -33.32 18.13
CA PRO A 481 7.32 -34.03 17.08
C PRO A 481 6.47 -34.73 16.02
N LEU A 482 5.19 -35.05 16.32
CA LEU A 482 4.25 -35.67 15.39
C LEU A 482 3.27 -34.66 14.76
N GLY A 483 3.27 -33.40 15.18
CA GLY A 483 2.49 -32.30 14.62
C GLY A 483 1.01 -32.24 15.04
N ASP A 484 0.47 -33.23 15.74
CA ASP A 484 -0.94 -33.35 16.12
C ASP A 484 -1.20 -33.69 17.59
N VAL A 485 -0.16 -33.73 18.41
CA VAL A 485 -0.26 -34.03 19.85
C VAL A 485 -0.60 -32.75 20.62
N LEU A 486 -1.57 -32.84 21.54
CA LEU A 486 -1.88 -31.75 22.46
C LEU A 486 -0.71 -31.50 23.43
N PHE A 487 -0.47 -30.24 23.78
CA PHE A 487 0.46 -29.90 24.87
C PHE A 487 0.01 -30.60 26.17
N GLY A 488 -1.24 -30.46 26.52
CA GLY A 488 -1.91 -31.19 27.59
C GLY A 488 -1.57 -30.68 28.99
N GLU A 489 -2.42 -31.03 29.95
CA GLU A 489 -2.25 -30.60 31.34
C GLU A 489 -0.99 -31.17 32.01
N GLU A 490 -0.57 -32.37 31.69
CA GLU A 490 0.60 -33.02 32.30
C GLU A 490 1.89 -32.21 32.00
N ARG A 491 2.04 -31.77 30.74
CA ARG A 491 3.20 -30.94 30.36
C ARG A 491 3.13 -29.55 30.96
N LEU A 492 1.93 -28.95 31.02
CA LEU A 492 1.72 -27.67 31.68
C LEU A 492 2.12 -27.76 33.17
N ARG A 493 1.68 -28.80 33.87
CA ARG A 493 2.05 -29.02 35.29
C ARG A 493 3.53 -29.24 35.47
N ALA A 494 4.16 -30.04 34.63
CA ALA A 494 5.60 -30.28 34.67
C ALA A 494 6.40 -28.99 34.45
N ALA A 495 6.02 -28.21 33.42
CA ALA A 495 6.65 -26.93 33.13
C ALA A 495 6.45 -25.90 34.25
N LEU A 496 5.24 -25.87 34.85
CA LEU A 496 4.96 -24.99 35.98
C LEU A 496 5.74 -25.39 37.23
N ALA A 497 5.92 -26.69 37.49
CA ALA A 497 6.74 -27.19 38.62
C ALA A 497 8.20 -26.70 38.55
N GLU A 498 8.77 -26.64 37.34
CA GLU A 498 10.10 -26.07 37.10
C GLU A 498 10.20 -24.55 37.33
N CYS A 499 9.05 -23.86 37.38
CA CYS A 499 8.95 -22.44 37.62
C CYS A 499 8.84 -22.07 39.13
N ALA A 500 8.91 -23.05 40.03
CA ALA A 500 8.83 -22.79 41.47
C ALA A 500 9.84 -21.71 41.91
N GLY A 501 9.38 -20.69 42.62
CA GLY A 501 10.20 -19.57 43.09
C GLY A 501 10.60 -18.53 42.05
N LEU A 502 10.18 -18.67 40.80
CA LEU A 502 10.42 -17.62 39.77
C LEU A 502 9.46 -16.42 39.92
N PRO A 503 9.85 -15.22 39.51
CA PRO A 503 8.96 -14.07 39.40
C PRO A 503 7.81 -14.35 38.44
N ALA A 504 6.65 -13.72 38.65
CA ALA A 504 5.45 -13.91 37.85
C ALA A 504 5.70 -13.75 36.32
N GLU A 505 6.49 -12.76 35.93
CA GLU A 505 6.84 -12.48 34.53
C GLU A 505 7.62 -13.65 33.90
N ALA A 506 8.60 -14.18 34.59
CA ALA A 506 9.41 -15.32 34.13
C ALA A 506 8.56 -16.62 34.00
N VAL A 507 7.58 -16.82 34.90
CA VAL A 507 6.63 -17.94 34.81
C VAL A 507 5.81 -17.84 33.52
N VAL A 508 5.22 -16.68 33.25
CA VAL A 508 4.39 -16.44 32.05
C VAL A 508 5.20 -16.57 30.77
N GLU A 509 6.38 -15.93 30.69
CA GLU A 509 7.25 -15.99 29.52
C GLU A 509 7.67 -17.42 29.18
N ARG A 510 8.09 -18.19 30.21
CA ARG A 510 8.49 -19.59 30.01
C ARG A 510 7.35 -20.46 29.50
N LEU A 511 6.18 -20.38 30.11
CA LEU A 511 5.03 -21.19 29.70
C LEU A 511 4.53 -20.80 28.30
N GLN A 512 4.50 -19.52 28.00
CA GLN A 512 4.12 -19.02 26.68
C GLN A 512 5.13 -19.45 25.59
N MET A 513 6.42 -19.41 25.90
CA MET A 513 7.48 -19.89 25.01
C MET A 513 7.30 -21.41 24.72
N LEU A 514 7.14 -22.23 25.76
CA LEU A 514 6.97 -23.67 25.60
C LEU A 514 5.71 -24.05 24.79
N ALA A 515 4.58 -23.39 25.05
CA ALA A 515 3.37 -23.60 24.26
C ALA A 515 3.57 -23.16 22.80
N SER A 516 4.29 -22.05 22.58
CA SER A 516 4.60 -21.55 21.22
C SER A 516 5.55 -22.46 20.45
N GLU A 517 6.59 -22.97 21.10
CA GLU A 517 7.52 -23.94 20.51
C GLU A 517 6.82 -25.25 20.17
N TRP A 518 5.88 -25.67 21.04
CA TRP A 518 5.08 -26.87 20.79
C TRP A 518 4.22 -26.77 19.55
N VAL A 519 3.53 -25.64 19.35
CA VAL A 519 2.69 -25.37 18.17
C VAL A 519 3.53 -25.21 16.90
N GLY A 520 4.72 -24.60 16.99
CA GLY A 520 5.52 -24.26 15.82
C GLY A 520 4.78 -23.29 14.89
N THR A 521 4.63 -23.68 13.61
CA THR A 521 3.91 -22.90 12.58
C THR A 521 2.47 -23.36 12.36
N GLY A 522 1.98 -24.29 13.18
CA GLY A 522 0.62 -24.86 13.07
C GLY A 522 -0.47 -23.88 13.53
N PRO A 523 -1.73 -24.17 13.18
CA PRO A 523 -2.88 -23.43 13.70
C PRO A 523 -3.06 -23.72 15.20
N HIS A 524 -3.35 -22.67 15.97
CA HIS A 524 -3.63 -22.78 17.41
C HIS A 524 -4.83 -21.94 17.78
N ASP A 525 -5.36 -22.10 18.98
CA ASP A 525 -6.35 -21.21 19.57
C ASP A 525 -5.68 -20.03 20.28
N ASP A 526 -6.46 -19.06 20.72
CA ASP A 526 -5.94 -17.96 21.53
C ASP A 526 -5.31 -18.53 22.81
N ILE A 527 -4.24 -17.92 23.29
CA ILE A 527 -3.52 -18.33 24.51
C ILE A 527 -3.48 -17.14 25.45
N ALA A 528 -4.04 -17.30 26.65
CA ALA A 528 -3.90 -16.32 27.70
C ALA A 528 -3.45 -16.98 29.01
N LEU A 529 -2.54 -16.29 29.71
CA LEU A 529 -1.95 -16.69 30.99
C LEU A 529 -1.95 -15.50 31.93
N VAL A 530 -2.25 -15.75 33.21
CA VAL A 530 -2.03 -14.79 34.30
C VAL A 530 -1.35 -15.50 35.46
N ALA A 531 -0.17 -15.04 35.84
CA ALA A 531 0.52 -15.49 37.03
C ALA A 531 0.35 -14.48 38.16
N ILE A 532 0.02 -14.97 39.36
CA ILE A 532 -0.13 -14.21 40.61
C ILE A 532 0.87 -14.79 41.60
N THR A 533 1.96 -14.06 41.89
CA THR A 533 3.05 -14.57 42.73
C THR A 533 3.17 -13.78 44.02
N ALA A 534 3.27 -14.53 45.14
CA ALA A 534 3.61 -13.95 46.42
C ALA A 534 5.14 -13.70 46.47
N PRO A 535 5.64 -12.48 46.59
CA PRO A 535 7.05 -12.19 46.49
C PRO A 535 7.85 -12.76 47.67
N HIS A 536 9.13 -13.10 47.45
CA HIS A 536 10.03 -13.71 48.42
C HIS A 536 10.36 -12.84 49.67
N GLY A 537 10.08 -11.53 49.62
CA GLY A 537 10.38 -10.63 50.74
C GLY A 537 9.66 -9.29 50.67
N THR A 538 9.82 -8.49 51.72
CA THR A 538 9.45 -7.07 51.68
C THR A 538 10.43 -6.34 50.80
N HIS A 539 9.97 -5.56 49.83
CA HIS A 539 10.86 -4.66 49.09
C HIS A 539 11.58 -3.73 50.08
N LEU A 540 12.91 -3.72 49.98
CA LEU A 540 13.68 -2.68 50.65
C LEU A 540 13.29 -1.35 50.00
N THR A 541 12.73 -0.44 50.81
CA THR A 541 12.60 0.95 50.40
C THR A 541 13.98 1.58 50.41
N ALA A 542 14.30 2.40 49.40
CA ALA A 542 15.51 3.20 49.41
C ALA A 542 15.54 4.07 50.67
N VAL A 543 16.73 4.43 51.12
CA VAL A 543 16.96 5.22 52.36
C VAL A 543 16.21 6.56 52.37
N ASP A 544 15.77 7.04 51.21
CA ASP A 544 14.93 8.24 51.02
C ASP A 544 13.44 8.03 51.35
N GLY A 545 13.01 6.78 51.62
CA GLY A 545 11.62 6.42 51.93
C GLY A 545 10.63 6.61 50.78
N ARG A 546 11.10 6.98 49.56
CA ARG A 546 10.23 7.34 48.40
C ARG A 546 10.39 6.43 47.20
N THR A 547 11.52 5.77 47.06
CA THR A 547 11.79 4.93 45.89
C THR A 547 11.83 3.45 46.28
N PRO A 548 11.03 2.55 45.68
CA PRO A 548 11.15 1.11 45.86
C PRO A 548 12.55 0.66 45.40
N GLY A 549 13.34 0.00 46.30
CA GLY A 549 14.61 -0.56 45.92
C GLY A 549 14.47 -1.63 44.86
N ARG A 550 15.27 -1.58 43.79
CA ARG A 550 15.42 -2.69 42.84
C ARG A 550 16.43 -3.67 43.44
N TYR A 551 16.03 -4.94 43.52
CA TYR A 551 16.99 -6.01 43.66
C TYR A 551 17.80 -6.11 42.36
N THR A 552 19.10 -5.87 42.40
CA THR A 552 20.03 -6.46 41.45
C THR A 552 20.57 -7.69 42.15
N ALA A 553 20.19 -8.88 41.67
CA ALA A 553 20.80 -10.13 42.07
C ALA A 553 22.25 -10.18 41.59
#